data_b1fb36c061886d7307182815b5d603ad
#
_entry.id   b1fb36c061886d7307182815b5d603ad
#
_cell.length_a   1.000
_cell.length_b   1.000
_cell.length_c   1.000
_cell.angle_alpha   90.00
_cell.angle_beta   90.00
_cell.angle_gamma   90.00
#
_symmetry.space_group_name_H-M   'P 1'
#
loop_
_entity.id
_entity.type
_entity.pdbx_description
1 polymer ?
#
loop_
_entity_poly.entity_id
_entity_poly.type
_entity_poly.pdbx_seq_one_letter_code
_entity_poly.pdbx_strand_id
1 'polypeptide(L)'
;MSDFDVMEAFHRQQISRRQFLRGALGLAAAGLAAGTAGGLTGCGKSDNPNELNIFIWTEYVPDSVLEGFEKETGIHINQYLYSSNEDMLAKVRTENEGTYDILQPTDYMVKSLIAQELLEPLDLSVLTNKGNIGSQYMDQKFDPGNKYSIPFMGSCTAIAYNEDKVDKPESFADMLDEKFRSNIVTLNDFREVLAVAGMTVGLTGNEEDDESIAKIAEQAAKFKPNFKLYDSDSPRNALVSGDCIAGIIWTAEIALAQRDNPAIQVAFPSEGCGIGTDNWCIPKGAKHYDNALAFINYMLRPEVAKVVSEDYPYVQPNTEAIKLLGEDFQNNPVENVPSDVFKHGRRTEALPPKVLRKYDKIWTNLKG
;
A
#
# COMPACT_ATOMS: atom_id res chain seq x y z
N MET A 1 -0.19 -26.17 -32.44
CA MET A 1 -0.61 -26.04 -31.05
C MET A 1 -0.73 -24.56 -30.80
N SER A 2 -1.92 -24.06 -30.63
CA SER A 2 -2.23 -22.63 -30.57
C SER A 2 -2.13 -22.16 -29.12
N ASP A 3 -1.82 -20.86 -28.95
CA ASP A 3 -1.67 -20.16 -27.65
C ASP A 3 -2.89 -20.25 -26.72
N PHE A 4 -3.98 -20.87 -27.19
CA PHE A 4 -5.19 -21.12 -26.42
C PHE A 4 -5.07 -22.29 -25.43
N ASP A 5 -4.17 -23.26 -25.68
CA ASP A 5 -4.03 -24.45 -24.82
C ASP A 5 -3.20 -24.21 -23.55
N VAL A 6 -2.46 -23.10 -23.48
CA VAL A 6 -1.60 -22.77 -22.31
C VAL A 6 -2.41 -22.09 -21.20
N MET A 7 -3.41 -21.29 -21.56
CA MET A 7 -4.28 -20.61 -20.57
C MET A 7 -5.26 -21.55 -19.85
N GLU A 8 -5.67 -22.64 -20.47
CA GLU A 8 -6.56 -23.62 -19.83
C GLU A 8 -5.85 -24.54 -18.81
N ALA A 9 -4.52 -24.65 -18.90
CA ALA A 9 -3.72 -25.45 -17.97
C ALA A 9 -3.50 -24.74 -16.61
N PHE A 10 -3.51 -23.40 -16.58
CA PHE A 10 -3.32 -22.62 -15.34
C PHE A 10 -4.54 -22.59 -14.42
N HIS A 11 -5.74 -22.87 -14.92
CA HIS A 11 -6.99 -22.83 -14.14
C HIS A 11 -7.34 -24.15 -13.43
N ARG A 12 -6.52 -25.21 -13.48
CA ARG A 12 -6.80 -26.53 -12.88
C ARG A 12 -5.99 -26.96 -11.67
N GLN A 13 -5.24 -26.08 -11.04
CA GLN A 13 -4.54 -26.43 -9.79
C GLN A 13 -5.07 -25.65 -8.56
N GLN A 14 -6.34 -25.81 -8.25
CA GLN A 14 -6.82 -25.60 -6.89
C GLN A 14 -6.52 -26.86 -6.07
N ILE A 15 -5.38 -26.89 -5.39
CA ILE A 15 -5.06 -27.92 -4.41
C ILE A 15 -5.98 -27.71 -3.18
N SER A 16 -6.92 -28.62 -2.97
CA SER A 16 -7.83 -28.52 -1.83
C SER A 16 -7.07 -28.72 -0.51
N ARG A 17 -7.49 -28.00 0.56
CA ARG A 17 -6.93 -28.11 1.94
C ARG A 17 -6.84 -29.56 2.46
N ARG A 18 -7.62 -30.48 1.92
CA ARG A 18 -7.58 -31.91 2.27
C ARG A 18 -6.40 -32.67 1.66
N GLN A 19 -5.83 -32.21 0.55
CA GLN A 19 -4.66 -32.84 -0.09
C GLN A 19 -3.36 -32.38 0.57
N PHE A 20 -3.31 -31.15 1.10
CA PHE A 20 -2.16 -30.64 1.85
C PHE A 20 -1.95 -31.39 3.17
N LEU A 21 -3.03 -31.77 3.89
CA LEU A 21 -2.96 -32.52 5.15
C LEU A 21 -2.60 -34.01 4.98
N ARG A 22 -2.74 -34.59 3.80
CA ARG A 22 -2.35 -35.99 3.54
C ARG A 22 -0.88 -36.16 3.13
N GLY A 23 -0.22 -35.10 2.66
CA GLY A 23 1.20 -35.10 2.33
C GLY A 23 2.13 -35.00 3.55
N ALA A 24 1.64 -34.47 4.68
CA ALA A 24 2.45 -34.24 5.88
C ALA A 24 2.54 -35.46 6.84
N LEU A 25 1.81 -36.52 6.60
CA LEU A 25 1.77 -37.72 7.46
C LEU A 25 2.49 -38.96 6.89
N GLY A 26 3.17 -38.82 5.74
CA GLY A 26 3.81 -39.93 5.02
C GLY A 26 5.32 -40.14 5.22
N LEU A 27 6.02 -39.34 6.01
CA LEU A 27 7.50 -39.39 6.15
C LEU A 27 8.04 -39.68 7.55
N ALA A 28 7.28 -40.34 8.40
CA ALA A 28 7.74 -40.70 9.74
C ALA A 28 7.70 -42.23 9.98
N ALA A 29 8.35 -43.03 9.12
CA ALA A 29 8.68 -44.43 9.45
C ALA A 29 9.63 -45.03 8.42
N ALA A 30 10.93 -44.82 8.52
CA ALA A 30 11.98 -45.78 8.12
C ALA A 30 13.37 -45.17 8.41
N GLY A 31 14.13 -45.77 9.32
CA GLY A 31 15.57 -45.51 9.39
C GLY A 31 16.17 -45.35 10.80
N LEU A 32 16.00 -46.36 11.65
CA LEU A 32 16.90 -46.60 12.78
C LEU A 32 18.00 -47.58 12.35
N ALA A 33 19.23 -47.16 12.22
CA ALA A 33 20.46 -47.78 12.65
C ALA A 33 21.71 -47.26 11.91
N ALA A 34 22.62 -46.81 12.66
CA ALA A 34 24.08 -46.81 12.51
C ALA A 34 24.75 -45.44 12.71
N GLY A 35 25.16 -45.16 13.89
CA GLY A 35 26.51 -45.01 14.43
C GLY A 35 27.36 -43.81 14.02
N THR A 36 27.81 -43.15 15.11
CA THR A 36 29.05 -42.36 15.31
C THR A 36 29.09 -40.87 14.96
N ALA A 37 29.19 -40.14 16.06
CA ALA A 37 30.00 -38.93 16.31
C ALA A 37 30.35 -38.02 15.10
N GLY A 38 29.72 -36.87 15.03
CA GLY A 38 30.15 -35.78 14.18
C GLY A 38 29.28 -34.55 14.46
N GLY A 39 29.84 -33.59 15.18
CA GLY A 39 29.49 -32.18 15.24
C GLY A 39 28.04 -31.76 15.07
N LEU A 40 27.44 -31.28 16.15
CA LEU A 40 26.30 -30.33 16.10
C LEU A 40 26.79 -29.02 15.46
N THR A 41 26.88 -29.02 14.11
CA THR A 41 26.88 -27.76 13.36
C THR A 41 25.42 -27.34 13.32
N GLY A 42 25.06 -26.38 14.17
CA GLY A 42 23.83 -25.64 14.04
C GLY A 42 23.77 -25.14 12.60
N CYS A 43 22.71 -25.50 11.87
CA CYS A 43 22.30 -24.81 10.66
C CYS A 43 21.83 -23.39 11.03
N GLY A 44 22.77 -22.51 11.35
CA GLY A 44 22.57 -21.09 11.16
C GLY A 44 22.46 -20.92 9.65
N LYS A 45 21.32 -20.46 9.14
CA LYS A 45 21.26 -19.89 7.80
C LYS A 45 22.42 -18.89 7.73
N SER A 46 23.42 -19.15 6.91
CA SER A 46 24.45 -18.15 6.60
C SER A 46 23.70 -16.98 5.97
N ASP A 47 23.79 -15.80 6.57
CA ASP A 47 23.27 -14.59 5.96
C ASP A 47 23.93 -14.47 4.57
N ASN A 48 23.13 -14.54 3.53
CA ASN A 48 23.62 -14.37 2.16
C ASN A 48 23.77 -12.88 1.88
N PRO A 49 25.00 -12.35 1.69
CA PRO A 49 25.21 -10.91 1.50
C PRO A 49 24.56 -10.35 0.23
N ASN A 50 24.12 -11.21 -0.68
CA ASN A 50 23.47 -10.84 -1.93
C ASN A 50 21.95 -11.07 -1.86
N GLU A 51 21.33 -10.77 -0.73
CA GLU A 51 19.87 -10.80 -0.54
C GLU A 51 19.36 -9.44 -0.09
N LEU A 52 18.08 -9.21 -0.35
CA LEU A 52 17.34 -8.04 0.13
C LEU A 52 15.89 -8.43 0.42
N ASN A 53 15.46 -8.26 1.66
CA ASN A 53 14.11 -8.59 2.12
C ASN A 53 13.28 -7.30 2.15
N ILE A 54 12.39 -7.12 1.18
CA ILE A 54 11.53 -5.93 1.11
C ILE A 54 10.12 -6.25 1.59
N PHE A 55 9.57 -5.42 2.48
CA PHE A 55 8.22 -5.52 2.98
C PHE A 55 7.43 -4.30 2.55
N ILE A 56 6.59 -4.46 1.52
CA ILE A 56 5.99 -3.39 0.73
C ILE A 56 4.49 -3.62 0.53
N TRP A 57 3.80 -2.59 0.04
CA TRP A 57 2.41 -2.68 -0.35
C TRP A 57 2.19 -3.69 -1.49
N THR A 58 1.02 -4.35 -1.48
CA THR A 58 0.55 -5.18 -2.58
C THR A 58 0.34 -4.34 -3.83
N GLU A 59 0.70 -4.87 -5.02
CA GLU A 59 0.55 -4.18 -6.32
C GLU A 59 1.12 -2.75 -6.34
N TYR A 60 2.41 -2.58 -6.04
CA TYR A 60 3.02 -1.25 -5.87
C TYR A 60 4.38 -1.08 -6.56
N VAL A 61 5.12 -2.16 -6.78
CA VAL A 61 6.38 -2.17 -7.55
C VAL A 61 6.29 -3.28 -8.60
N PRO A 62 6.45 -2.95 -9.90
CA PRO A 62 6.40 -3.95 -10.96
C PRO A 62 7.52 -4.98 -10.86
N ASP A 63 7.22 -6.23 -11.19
CA ASP A 63 8.22 -7.32 -11.21
C ASP A 63 9.40 -6.97 -12.12
N SER A 64 9.14 -6.31 -13.26
CA SER A 64 10.18 -5.87 -14.20
C SER A 64 11.21 -4.93 -13.59
N VAL A 65 10.79 -4.11 -12.61
CA VAL A 65 11.66 -3.19 -11.86
C VAL A 65 12.52 -3.96 -10.87
N LEU A 66 11.94 -4.95 -10.17
CA LEU A 66 12.66 -5.81 -9.23
C LEU A 66 13.69 -6.68 -9.97
N GLU A 67 13.28 -7.33 -11.06
CA GLU A 67 14.17 -8.12 -11.92
C GLU A 67 15.29 -7.26 -12.52
N GLY A 68 14.99 -6.00 -12.88
CA GLY A 68 15.97 -5.03 -13.36
C GLY A 68 17.07 -4.76 -12.34
N PHE A 69 16.70 -4.55 -11.07
CA PHE A 69 17.64 -4.38 -9.96
C PHE A 69 18.48 -5.65 -9.73
N GLU A 70 17.84 -6.81 -9.66
CA GLU A 70 18.53 -8.10 -9.48
C GLU A 70 19.57 -8.34 -10.60
N LYS A 71 19.19 -8.08 -11.84
CA LYS A 71 20.06 -8.25 -13.01
C LYS A 71 21.25 -7.29 -12.98
N GLU A 72 21.05 -6.04 -12.54
CA GLU A 72 22.10 -5.02 -12.48
C GLU A 72 23.10 -5.29 -11.36
N THR A 73 22.61 -5.72 -10.19
CA THR A 73 23.40 -5.77 -8.95
C THR A 73 23.82 -7.19 -8.54
N GLY A 74 23.11 -8.21 -9.00
CA GLY A 74 23.26 -9.59 -8.52
C GLY A 74 22.67 -9.79 -7.10
N ILE A 75 21.93 -8.83 -6.57
CA ILE A 75 21.26 -8.91 -5.28
C ILE A 75 19.88 -9.51 -5.51
N HIS A 76 19.56 -10.62 -4.85
CA HIS A 76 18.26 -11.28 -4.94
C HIS A 76 17.24 -10.64 -4.00
N ILE A 77 16.02 -10.33 -4.50
CA ILE A 77 14.95 -9.70 -3.74
C ILE A 77 13.96 -10.76 -3.25
N ASN A 78 13.75 -10.79 -1.93
CA ASN A 78 12.64 -11.51 -1.31
C ASN A 78 11.54 -10.50 -0.98
N GLN A 79 10.39 -10.62 -1.64
CA GLN A 79 9.27 -9.71 -1.48
C GLN A 79 8.27 -10.25 -0.46
N TYR A 80 7.92 -9.43 0.52
CA TYR A 80 6.84 -9.63 1.48
C TYR A 80 5.81 -8.54 1.29
N LEU A 81 4.52 -8.87 1.39
CA LEU A 81 3.44 -7.95 1.07
C LEU A 81 2.54 -7.67 2.27
N TYR A 82 1.97 -6.47 2.30
CA TYR A 82 0.92 -6.05 3.24
C TYR A 82 -0.09 -5.12 2.55
N SER A 83 -1.26 -4.97 3.17
CA SER A 83 -2.36 -4.12 2.68
C SER A 83 -2.83 -3.08 3.69
N SER A 84 -2.17 -2.98 4.87
CA SER A 84 -2.36 -1.90 5.83
C SER A 84 -1.09 -1.60 6.63
N ASN A 85 -0.88 -0.34 6.98
CA ASN A 85 0.27 0.08 7.81
C ASN A 85 0.25 -0.57 9.20
N GLU A 86 -0.93 -0.80 9.76
CA GLU A 86 -1.10 -1.39 11.08
C GLU A 86 -0.68 -2.86 11.08
N ASP A 87 -1.01 -3.62 10.02
CA ASP A 87 -0.56 -5.00 9.86
C ASP A 87 0.96 -5.08 9.68
N MET A 88 1.53 -4.17 8.88
CA MET A 88 2.97 -4.03 8.73
C MET A 88 3.66 -3.77 10.09
N LEU A 89 3.16 -2.79 10.85
CA LEU A 89 3.70 -2.47 12.18
C LEU A 89 3.58 -3.65 13.15
N ALA A 90 2.46 -4.38 13.13
CA ALA A 90 2.26 -5.55 13.98
C ALA A 90 3.31 -6.64 13.69
N LYS A 91 3.60 -6.91 12.42
CA LYS A 91 4.63 -7.87 11.99
C LYS A 91 6.03 -7.40 12.37
N VAL A 92 6.38 -6.14 12.10
CA VAL A 92 7.70 -5.58 12.47
C VAL A 92 7.98 -5.70 13.97
N ARG A 93 6.94 -5.58 14.80
CA ARG A 93 7.07 -5.72 16.26
C ARG A 93 7.19 -7.17 16.77
N THR A 94 6.63 -8.12 16.04
CA THR A 94 6.51 -9.51 16.48
C THR A 94 7.56 -10.42 15.87
N GLU A 95 8.11 -10.06 14.73
CA GLU A 95 9.17 -10.80 14.08
C GLU A 95 10.56 -10.41 14.61
N ASN A 96 11.55 -11.24 14.31
CA ASN A 96 12.93 -10.97 14.75
C ASN A 96 13.50 -9.76 14.02
N GLU A 97 14.33 -8.97 14.72
CA GLU A 97 15.15 -7.96 14.06
C GLU A 97 15.97 -8.57 12.91
N GLY A 98 16.03 -7.85 11.78
CA GLY A 98 16.70 -8.31 10.57
C GLY A 98 15.91 -9.31 9.73
N THR A 99 14.60 -9.47 9.97
CA THR A 99 13.70 -10.19 9.05
C THR A 99 13.49 -9.41 7.76
N TYR A 100 13.36 -8.10 7.86
CA TYR A 100 13.20 -7.18 6.73
C TYR A 100 14.38 -6.22 6.64
N ASP A 101 14.71 -5.80 5.42
CA ASP A 101 15.76 -4.82 5.13
C ASP A 101 15.14 -3.48 4.65
N ILE A 102 13.95 -3.52 4.07
CA ILE A 102 13.20 -2.35 3.62
C ILE A 102 11.75 -2.45 4.09
N LEU A 103 11.21 -1.31 4.55
CA LEU A 103 9.78 -1.07 4.78
C LEU A 103 9.31 0.08 3.89
N GLN A 104 8.01 0.11 3.58
CA GLN A 104 7.41 1.16 2.73
C GLN A 104 6.21 1.84 3.42
N PRO A 105 6.38 2.43 4.60
CA PRO A 105 5.30 3.03 5.37
C PRO A 105 4.81 4.36 4.80
N THR A 106 3.53 4.66 5.01
CA THR A 106 2.97 6.00 4.81
C THR A 106 3.50 6.97 5.88
N ASP A 107 3.48 8.26 5.59
CA ASP A 107 4.06 9.34 6.40
C ASP A 107 3.72 9.29 7.90
N TYR A 108 2.44 9.07 8.25
CA TYR A 108 2.04 8.95 9.66
C TYR A 108 2.65 7.73 10.35
N MET A 109 2.83 6.65 9.60
CA MET A 109 3.45 5.44 10.12
C MET A 109 4.97 5.59 10.24
N VAL A 110 5.63 6.34 9.35
CA VAL A 110 7.04 6.74 9.53
C VAL A 110 7.22 7.43 10.87
N LYS A 111 6.38 8.43 11.19
CA LYS A 111 6.40 9.12 12.48
C LYS A 111 6.24 8.16 13.66
N SER A 112 5.34 7.19 13.53
CA SER A 112 5.10 6.16 14.55
C SER A 112 6.30 5.24 14.74
N LEU A 113 6.94 4.79 13.65
CA LEU A 113 8.13 3.94 13.67
C LEU A 113 9.33 4.68 14.28
N ILE A 114 9.55 5.95 13.95
CA ILE A 114 10.60 6.80 14.54
C ILE A 114 10.38 6.91 16.05
N ALA A 115 9.17 7.22 16.49
CA ALA A 115 8.85 7.37 17.91
C ALA A 115 9.05 6.08 18.74
N GLN A 116 9.06 4.92 18.07
CA GLN A 116 9.27 3.61 18.66
C GLN A 116 10.71 3.09 18.47
N GLU A 117 11.59 3.90 17.89
CA GLU A 117 12.99 3.54 17.60
C GLU A 117 13.12 2.26 16.74
N LEU A 118 12.20 2.08 15.76
CA LEU A 118 12.13 0.91 14.88
C LEU A 118 12.81 1.12 13.52
N LEU A 119 13.41 2.29 13.26
CA LEU A 119 14.09 2.62 12.00
C LEU A 119 15.57 2.90 12.21
N GLU A 120 16.40 2.55 11.21
CA GLU A 120 17.78 3.01 11.07
C GLU A 120 17.83 4.35 10.33
N PRO A 121 18.74 5.26 10.71
CA PRO A 121 18.99 6.47 9.92
C PRO A 121 19.52 6.12 8.52
N LEU A 122 19.08 6.87 7.51
CA LEU A 122 19.56 6.73 6.13
C LEU A 122 20.88 7.48 5.93
N ASP A 123 21.85 6.86 5.27
CA ASP A 123 22.99 7.59 4.74
C ASP A 123 22.59 8.31 3.43
N LEU A 124 22.15 9.55 3.56
CA LEU A 124 21.74 10.36 2.41
C LEU A 124 22.89 10.69 1.46
N SER A 125 24.15 10.51 1.85
CA SER A 125 25.30 10.81 0.99
C SER A 125 25.45 9.86 -0.18
N VAL A 126 24.99 8.60 0.00
CA VAL A 126 25.01 7.57 -1.04
C VAL A 126 23.76 7.56 -1.92
N LEU A 127 22.69 8.24 -1.50
CA LEU A 127 21.47 8.40 -2.30
C LEU A 127 21.62 9.52 -3.34
N THR A 128 22.44 9.25 -4.36
CA THR A 128 22.81 10.25 -5.39
C THR A 128 21.61 10.73 -6.22
N ASN A 129 20.56 9.92 -6.33
CA ASN A 129 19.34 10.22 -7.08
C ASN A 129 18.26 10.95 -6.26
N LYS A 130 18.48 11.22 -4.95
CA LYS A 130 17.50 11.95 -4.12
C LYS A 130 17.12 13.33 -4.63
N GLY A 131 18.01 13.98 -5.40
CA GLY A 131 17.74 15.28 -6.03
C GLY A 131 16.62 15.26 -7.09
N ASN A 132 16.19 14.07 -7.54
CA ASN A 132 15.08 13.93 -8.48
C ASN A 132 13.71 14.07 -7.79
N ILE A 133 13.66 14.00 -6.45
CA ILE A 133 12.44 14.17 -5.67
C ILE A 133 12.13 15.66 -5.52
N GLY A 134 10.88 16.04 -5.80
CA GLY A 134 10.41 17.41 -5.65
C GLY A 134 10.55 17.91 -4.21
N SER A 135 11.05 19.14 -4.04
CA SER A 135 11.30 19.72 -2.72
C SER A 135 10.07 19.79 -1.81
N GLN A 136 8.87 19.83 -2.38
CA GLN A 136 7.60 19.81 -1.63
C GLN A 136 7.34 18.48 -0.91
N TYR A 137 8.02 17.38 -1.28
CA TYR A 137 7.91 16.08 -0.63
C TYR A 137 9.03 15.82 0.38
N MET A 138 10.12 16.60 0.31
CA MET A 138 11.29 16.45 1.19
C MET A 138 11.13 17.27 2.47
N ASP A 139 11.92 16.94 3.50
CA ASP A 139 12.00 17.66 4.77
C ASP A 139 10.65 17.90 5.46
N GLN A 140 9.81 16.85 5.46
CA GLN A 140 8.47 16.91 6.03
C GLN A 140 8.50 16.83 7.57
N LYS A 141 7.48 17.37 8.22
CA LYS A 141 7.37 17.44 9.69
C LYS A 141 7.43 16.07 10.38
N PHE A 142 7.06 14.99 9.70
CA PHE A 142 7.11 13.65 10.25
C PHE A 142 8.53 13.07 10.32
N ASP A 143 9.45 13.54 9.46
CA ASP A 143 10.86 13.15 9.42
C ASP A 143 11.74 14.32 8.94
N PRO A 144 12.03 15.29 9.82
CA PRO A 144 12.85 16.46 9.45
C PRO A 144 14.23 16.06 8.94
N GLY A 145 14.61 16.61 7.80
CA GLY A 145 15.87 16.35 7.12
C GLY A 145 15.93 14.99 6.42
N ASN A 146 14.80 14.27 6.30
CA ASN A 146 14.74 12.93 5.72
C ASN A 146 15.73 11.95 6.36
N LYS A 147 15.83 12.00 7.68
CA LYS A 147 16.80 11.20 8.42
C LYS A 147 16.53 9.72 8.35
N TYR A 148 15.27 9.31 8.27
CA TYR A 148 14.83 7.92 8.34
C TYR A 148 14.04 7.46 7.12
N SER A 149 13.63 8.38 6.23
CA SER A 149 12.73 8.08 5.13
C SER A 149 13.05 8.87 3.86
N ILE A 150 12.75 8.27 2.71
CA ILE A 150 12.76 8.94 1.40
C ILE A 150 11.40 8.74 0.73
N PRO A 151 10.74 9.81 0.27
CA PRO A 151 9.47 9.73 -0.44
C PRO A 151 9.56 8.85 -1.69
N PHE A 152 8.55 8.00 -1.88
CA PHE A 152 8.45 7.12 -3.04
C PHE A 152 7.23 7.43 -3.90
N MET A 153 6.03 7.33 -3.36
CA MET A 153 4.78 7.62 -4.04
C MET A 153 3.77 8.29 -3.10
N GLY A 154 2.87 9.10 -3.67
CA GLY A 154 1.77 9.70 -2.93
C GLY A 154 0.47 8.96 -3.21
N SER A 155 -0.38 8.84 -2.20
CA SER A 155 -1.74 8.33 -2.31
C SER A 155 -2.77 9.45 -2.23
N CYS A 156 -3.89 9.26 -2.92
CA CYS A 156 -5.05 10.15 -2.86
C CYS A 156 -6.32 9.30 -2.89
N THR A 157 -7.12 9.35 -1.83
CA THR A 157 -8.42 8.67 -1.75
C THR A 157 -9.51 9.58 -2.27
N ALA A 158 -10.20 9.13 -3.33
CA ALA A 158 -11.25 9.86 -4.02
C ALA A 158 -12.47 8.97 -4.27
N ILE A 159 -13.47 9.51 -4.96
CA ILE A 159 -14.65 8.76 -5.38
C ILE A 159 -14.44 8.28 -6.82
N ALA A 160 -14.53 6.96 -7.04
CA ALA A 160 -14.74 6.36 -8.35
C ALA A 160 -16.24 6.24 -8.61
N TYR A 161 -16.69 6.49 -9.84
CA TYR A 161 -18.07 6.25 -10.24
C TYR A 161 -18.15 5.85 -11.72
N ASN A 162 -19.14 5.05 -12.05
CA ASN A 162 -19.46 4.70 -13.44
C ASN A 162 -20.48 5.69 -13.99
N GLU A 163 -20.05 6.55 -14.93
CA GLU A 163 -20.87 7.64 -15.49
C GLU A 163 -22.10 7.15 -16.30
N ASP A 164 -22.07 5.90 -16.78
CA ASP A 164 -23.23 5.26 -17.42
C ASP A 164 -24.32 4.84 -16.43
N LYS A 165 -24.01 4.82 -15.12
CA LYS A 165 -24.87 4.29 -14.06
C LYS A 165 -25.35 5.35 -13.09
N VAL A 166 -24.50 6.33 -12.77
CA VAL A 166 -24.80 7.39 -11.80
C VAL A 166 -24.20 8.72 -12.22
N ASP A 167 -24.90 9.81 -11.88
CA ASP A 167 -24.36 11.15 -12.03
C ASP A 167 -23.13 11.33 -11.13
N LYS A 168 -22.22 12.22 -11.55
CA LYS A 168 -20.99 12.54 -10.81
C LYS A 168 -21.31 12.97 -9.37
N PRO A 169 -20.81 12.24 -8.36
CA PRO A 169 -20.90 12.71 -6.98
C PRO A 169 -20.00 13.94 -6.75
N GLU A 170 -20.41 14.87 -5.89
CA GLU A 170 -19.63 16.06 -5.55
C GLU A 170 -19.01 15.99 -4.17
N SER A 171 -19.48 15.05 -3.33
CA SER A 171 -19.07 14.90 -1.93
C SER A 171 -19.04 13.44 -1.50
N PHE A 172 -18.28 13.11 -0.46
CA PHE A 172 -18.41 11.81 0.19
C PHE A 172 -19.79 11.62 0.80
N ALA A 173 -20.46 12.70 1.24
CA ALA A 173 -21.81 12.63 1.77
C ALA A 173 -22.84 12.14 0.74
N ASP A 174 -22.63 12.41 -0.56
CA ASP A 174 -23.50 11.90 -1.63
C ASP A 174 -23.50 10.37 -1.71
N MET A 175 -22.42 9.74 -1.26
CA MET A 175 -22.31 8.27 -1.22
C MET A 175 -23.22 7.62 -0.17
N LEU A 176 -23.92 8.42 0.65
CA LEU A 176 -24.93 7.95 1.59
C LEU A 176 -26.32 7.76 0.92
N ASP A 177 -26.50 8.24 -0.31
CA ASP A 177 -27.76 8.10 -1.03
C ASP A 177 -28.13 6.62 -1.21
N GLU A 178 -29.43 6.30 -1.12
CA GLU A 178 -29.96 4.94 -1.24
C GLU A 178 -29.69 4.31 -2.62
N LYS A 179 -29.47 5.11 -3.67
CA LYS A 179 -29.07 4.61 -5.00
C LYS A 179 -27.78 3.81 -4.99
N PHE A 180 -26.92 4.05 -3.99
CA PHE A 180 -25.66 3.32 -3.79
C PHE A 180 -25.77 2.08 -2.90
N ARG A 181 -26.97 1.74 -2.41
CA ARG A 181 -27.15 0.60 -1.49
C ARG A 181 -26.55 -0.68 -2.05
N SER A 182 -25.59 -1.25 -1.28
CA SER A 182 -24.84 -2.48 -1.66
C SER A 182 -24.18 -2.39 -3.04
N ASN A 183 -23.69 -1.21 -3.44
CA ASN A 183 -23.07 -0.93 -4.73
C ASN A 183 -21.75 -0.15 -4.64
N ILE A 184 -21.19 0.03 -3.46
CA ILE A 184 -19.91 0.70 -3.25
C ILE A 184 -18.84 -0.33 -2.87
N VAL A 185 -17.68 -0.28 -3.55
CA VAL A 185 -16.43 -0.84 -3.05
C VAL A 185 -15.68 0.22 -2.24
N THR A 186 -15.17 -0.15 -1.08
CA THR A 186 -14.32 0.73 -0.27
C THR A 186 -13.06 0.00 0.17
N LEU A 187 -12.06 0.76 0.60
CA LEU A 187 -10.81 0.21 1.08
C LEU A 187 -11.03 -0.67 2.33
N ASN A 188 -10.25 -1.72 2.47
CA ASN A 188 -10.18 -2.52 3.69
C ASN A 188 -9.16 -1.90 4.66
N ASP A 189 -9.26 -0.60 4.86
CA ASP A 189 -8.40 0.21 5.72
C ASP A 189 -9.28 1.09 6.63
N PHE A 190 -9.24 0.81 7.93
CA PHE A 190 -10.10 1.51 8.87
C PHE A 190 -9.74 2.99 9.05
N ARG A 191 -8.45 3.36 8.85
CA ARG A 191 -8.02 4.75 8.95
C ARG A 191 -8.59 5.57 7.81
N GLU A 192 -8.64 5.01 6.61
CA GLU A 192 -9.21 5.67 5.44
C GLU A 192 -10.74 5.73 5.52
N VAL A 193 -11.41 4.62 5.78
CA VAL A 193 -12.89 4.56 5.79
C VAL A 193 -13.49 5.41 6.91
N LEU A 194 -12.93 5.37 8.12
CA LEU A 194 -13.42 6.17 9.24
C LEU A 194 -13.08 7.65 9.08
N ALA A 195 -11.97 7.98 8.40
CA ALA A 195 -11.67 9.35 8.04
C ALA A 195 -12.67 9.92 7.04
N VAL A 196 -13.00 9.18 5.98
CA VAL A 196 -14.04 9.58 5.02
C VAL A 196 -15.37 9.84 5.74
N ALA A 197 -15.79 8.95 6.63
CA ALA A 197 -16.99 9.17 7.43
C ALA A 197 -16.89 10.46 8.29
N GLY A 198 -15.74 10.69 8.92
CA GLY A 198 -15.46 11.90 9.70
C GLY A 198 -15.56 13.17 8.86
N MET A 199 -14.96 13.18 7.67
CA MET A 199 -14.93 14.32 6.76
C MET A 199 -16.33 14.81 6.40
N THR A 200 -17.30 13.91 6.21
CA THR A 200 -18.70 14.28 5.94
C THR A 200 -19.42 15.01 7.10
N VAL A 201 -18.83 15.05 8.28
CA VAL A 201 -19.33 15.76 9.46
C VAL A 201 -18.34 16.80 10.00
N GLY A 202 -17.38 17.21 9.16
CA GLY A 202 -16.41 18.26 9.49
C GLY A 202 -15.29 17.82 10.43
N LEU A 203 -15.04 16.50 10.55
CA LEU A 203 -13.94 15.90 11.30
C LEU A 203 -12.88 15.36 10.36
N THR A 204 -11.75 14.88 10.88
CA THR A 204 -10.59 14.47 10.07
C THR A 204 -10.27 12.97 10.12
N GLY A 205 -10.83 12.24 11.10
CA GLY A 205 -10.42 10.86 11.42
C GLY A 205 -9.13 10.80 12.25
N ASN A 206 -8.66 11.95 12.77
CA ASN A 206 -7.51 12.04 13.66
C ASN A 206 -7.90 12.46 15.10
N GLU A 207 -9.18 12.49 15.40
CA GLU A 207 -9.73 12.92 16.69
C GLU A 207 -9.35 11.93 17.80
N GLU A 208 -9.06 12.47 18.99
CA GLU A 208 -8.68 11.69 20.17
C GLU A 208 -9.76 11.65 21.23
N ASP A 209 -10.68 12.61 21.21
CA ASP A 209 -11.77 12.74 22.18
C ASP A 209 -12.94 11.80 21.86
N ASP A 210 -13.61 11.34 22.92
CA ASP A 210 -14.67 10.33 22.82
C ASP A 210 -15.91 10.83 22.06
N GLU A 211 -16.22 12.14 22.13
CA GLU A 211 -17.41 12.71 21.50
C GLU A 211 -17.24 12.73 19.97
N SER A 212 -16.11 13.21 19.48
CA SER A 212 -15.79 13.24 18.05
C SER A 212 -15.67 11.83 17.47
N ILE A 213 -15.01 10.90 18.19
CA ILE A 213 -14.91 9.50 17.79
C ILE A 213 -16.30 8.84 17.71
N ALA A 214 -17.23 9.16 18.63
CA ALA A 214 -18.59 8.65 18.57
C ALA A 214 -19.36 9.18 17.35
N LYS A 215 -19.16 10.45 16.97
CA LYS A 215 -19.74 11.04 15.73
C LYS A 215 -19.23 10.34 14.48
N ILE A 216 -17.94 10.04 14.42
CA ILE A 216 -17.34 9.27 13.31
C ILE A 216 -17.98 7.88 13.23
N ALA A 217 -18.12 7.18 14.36
CA ALA A 217 -18.74 5.86 14.42
C ALA A 217 -20.20 5.86 13.93
N GLU A 218 -20.98 6.85 14.37
CA GLU A 218 -22.37 7.03 13.93
C GLU A 218 -22.43 7.26 12.43
N GLN A 219 -21.56 8.12 11.90
CA GLN A 219 -21.53 8.43 10.48
C GLN A 219 -21.07 7.23 9.64
N ALA A 220 -20.04 6.50 10.07
CA ALA A 220 -19.60 5.28 9.42
C ALA A 220 -20.70 4.22 9.33
N ALA A 221 -21.51 4.09 10.38
CA ALA A 221 -22.66 3.19 10.39
C ALA A 221 -23.70 3.53 9.31
N LYS A 222 -23.82 4.81 8.90
CA LYS A 222 -24.72 5.24 7.81
C LYS A 222 -24.20 4.82 6.44
N PHE A 223 -22.89 4.70 6.25
CA PHE A 223 -22.28 4.18 5.02
C PHE A 223 -22.44 2.67 4.87
N LYS A 224 -22.47 1.91 5.98
CA LYS A 224 -22.48 0.45 5.97
C LYS A 224 -23.49 -0.18 5.00
N PRO A 225 -24.77 0.27 4.90
CA PRO A 225 -25.73 -0.30 3.96
C PRO A 225 -25.34 -0.17 2.48
N ASN A 226 -24.49 0.79 2.15
CA ASN A 226 -24.06 1.10 0.78
C ASN A 226 -22.79 0.36 0.39
N PHE A 227 -21.97 -0.03 1.36
CA PHE A 227 -20.79 -0.84 1.13
C PHE A 227 -21.15 -2.28 0.77
N LYS A 228 -20.66 -2.76 -0.36
CA LYS A 228 -20.76 -4.15 -0.83
C LYS A 228 -19.48 -4.91 -0.55
N LEU A 229 -18.33 -4.26 -0.73
CA LEU A 229 -17.02 -4.89 -0.66
C LEU A 229 -16.02 -3.98 0.06
N TYR A 230 -15.15 -4.59 0.86
CA TYR A 230 -13.98 -3.98 1.48
C TYR A 230 -12.73 -4.63 0.87
N ASP A 231 -11.98 -3.89 0.08
CA ASP A 231 -10.81 -4.40 -0.64
C ASP A 231 -9.75 -3.29 -0.75
N SER A 232 -8.51 -3.58 -0.35
CA SER A 232 -7.35 -2.71 -0.52
C SER A 232 -6.29 -3.31 -1.44
N ASP A 233 -6.49 -4.53 -1.94
CA ASP A 233 -5.53 -5.17 -2.84
C ASP A 233 -5.83 -4.81 -4.31
N SER A 234 -7.07 -4.97 -4.77
CA SER A 234 -7.48 -4.70 -6.15
C SER A 234 -8.93 -4.20 -6.22
N PRO A 235 -9.28 -3.09 -5.54
CA PRO A 235 -10.67 -2.62 -5.44
C PRO A 235 -11.29 -2.26 -6.80
N ARG A 236 -10.46 -1.93 -7.81
CA ARG A 236 -10.87 -1.66 -9.19
C ARG A 236 -11.66 -2.81 -9.83
N ASN A 237 -11.38 -4.07 -9.44
CA ASN A 237 -12.01 -5.23 -10.06
C ASN A 237 -13.54 -5.22 -9.90
N ALA A 238 -14.04 -4.74 -8.76
CA ALA A 238 -15.48 -4.63 -8.50
C ALA A 238 -16.16 -3.56 -9.39
N LEU A 239 -15.43 -2.52 -9.78
CA LEU A 239 -15.91 -1.47 -10.69
C LEU A 239 -15.88 -1.95 -12.15
N VAL A 240 -14.79 -2.58 -12.56
CA VAL A 240 -14.59 -3.08 -13.93
C VAL A 240 -15.58 -4.19 -14.24
N SER A 241 -15.82 -5.11 -13.30
CA SER A 241 -16.82 -6.19 -13.46
C SER A 241 -18.25 -5.69 -13.41
N GLY A 242 -18.50 -4.49 -12.90
CA GLY A 242 -19.84 -3.94 -12.68
C GLY A 242 -20.52 -4.47 -11.41
N ASP A 243 -19.80 -5.15 -10.54
CA ASP A 243 -20.28 -5.58 -9.22
C ASP A 243 -20.57 -4.40 -8.30
N CYS A 244 -19.83 -3.30 -8.48
CA CYS A 244 -20.08 -2.01 -7.84
C CYS A 244 -20.21 -0.91 -8.92
N ILE A 245 -21.04 0.08 -8.66
CA ILE A 245 -21.23 1.24 -9.57
C ILE A 245 -20.42 2.45 -9.10
N ALA A 246 -19.91 2.41 -7.88
CA ALA A 246 -19.06 3.44 -7.32
C ALA A 246 -18.06 2.84 -6.32
N GLY A 247 -17.02 3.63 -5.99
CA GLY A 247 -16.00 3.25 -5.03
C GLY A 247 -15.47 4.44 -4.24
N ILE A 248 -14.98 4.18 -3.04
CA ILE A 248 -14.17 5.12 -2.26
C ILE A 248 -12.80 4.45 -2.17
N ILE A 249 -11.92 4.79 -3.10
CA ILE A 249 -10.66 4.08 -3.35
C ILE A 249 -9.55 5.05 -3.75
N TRP A 250 -8.32 4.56 -3.84
CA TRP A 250 -7.18 5.37 -4.29
C TRP A 250 -7.28 5.73 -5.77
N THR A 251 -6.81 6.93 -6.13
CA THR A 251 -6.84 7.42 -7.52
C THR A 251 -6.08 6.50 -8.47
N ALA A 252 -4.98 5.89 -8.05
CA ALA A 252 -4.28 4.92 -8.88
C ALA A 252 -5.16 3.73 -9.30
N GLU A 253 -5.97 3.20 -8.37
CA GLU A 253 -6.92 2.14 -8.66
C GLU A 253 -8.03 2.61 -9.62
N ILE A 254 -8.42 3.88 -9.51
CA ILE A 254 -9.38 4.49 -10.45
C ILE A 254 -8.74 4.60 -11.85
N ALA A 255 -7.48 5.03 -11.94
CA ALA A 255 -6.76 5.12 -13.21
C ALA A 255 -6.64 3.75 -13.89
N LEU A 256 -6.29 2.72 -13.14
CA LEU A 256 -6.25 1.35 -13.64
C LEU A 256 -7.62 0.85 -14.10
N ALA A 257 -8.68 1.16 -13.33
CA ALA A 257 -10.05 0.84 -13.73
C ALA A 257 -10.46 1.51 -15.04
N GLN A 258 -10.04 2.78 -15.26
CA GLN A 258 -10.32 3.53 -16.50
C GLN A 258 -9.69 2.89 -17.74
N ARG A 259 -8.51 2.27 -17.60
CA ARG A 259 -7.83 1.56 -18.70
C ARG A 259 -8.68 0.38 -19.22
N ASP A 260 -9.39 -0.30 -18.31
CA ASP A 260 -10.23 -1.45 -18.63
C ASP A 260 -11.68 -1.05 -18.96
N ASN A 261 -12.19 0.00 -18.32
CA ASN A 261 -13.55 0.53 -18.53
C ASN A 261 -13.55 2.07 -18.47
N PRO A 262 -13.50 2.75 -19.63
CA PRO A 262 -13.46 4.21 -19.73
C PRO A 262 -14.68 4.94 -19.11
N ALA A 263 -15.80 4.25 -18.87
CA ALA A 263 -16.96 4.83 -18.18
C ALA A 263 -16.70 5.04 -16.66
N ILE A 264 -15.62 4.51 -16.12
CA ILE A 264 -15.23 4.75 -14.74
C ILE A 264 -14.51 6.10 -14.67
N GLN A 265 -15.05 7.00 -13.84
CA GLN A 265 -14.56 8.37 -13.71
C GLN A 265 -14.18 8.68 -12.26
N VAL A 266 -13.41 9.75 -12.04
CA VAL A 266 -13.06 10.26 -10.72
C VAL A 266 -13.90 11.48 -10.35
N ALA A 267 -14.30 11.54 -9.07
CA ALA A 267 -14.79 12.76 -8.45
C ALA A 267 -13.90 13.07 -7.23
N PHE A 268 -13.34 14.28 -7.22
CA PHE A 268 -12.65 14.81 -6.05
C PHE A 268 -13.71 15.45 -5.15
N PRO A 269 -13.93 14.91 -3.94
CA PRO A 269 -15.03 15.34 -3.08
C PRO A 269 -14.78 16.72 -2.48
N SER A 270 -15.86 17.46 -2.26
CA SER A 270 -15.81 18.82 -1.70
C SER A 270 -15.24 18.90 -0.29
N GLU A 271 -15.32 17.82 0.49
CA GLU A 271 -14.69 17.70 1.80
C GLU A 271 -13.16 17.62 1.74
N GLY A 272 -12.60 17.43 0.53
CA GLY A 272 -11.19 17.13 0.28
C GLY A 272 -10.93 15.62 0.21
N CYS A 273 -9.74 15.25 -0.27
CA CYS A 273 -9.30 13.86 -0.39
C CYS A 273 -8.49 13.42 0.84
N GLY A 274 -8.49 12.13 1.14
CA GLY A 274 -7.45 11.53 1.96
C GLY A 274 -6.15 11.51 1.16
N ILE A 275 -5.05 12.04 1.73
CA ILE A 275 -3.75 12.06 1.08
C ILE A 275 -2.67 11.50 2.00
N GLY A 276 -1.70 10.83 1.41
CA GLY A 276 -0.53 10.29 2.09
C GLY A 276 0.70 10.32 1.20
N THR A 277 1.85 10.02 1.77
CA THR A 277 3.09 9.79 1.03
C THR A 277 3.74 8.55 1.59
N ASP A 278 3.93 7.55 0.76
CA ASP A 278 4.64 6.33 1.12
C ASP A 278 6.13 6.54 0.93
N ASN A 279 6.90 5.97 1.83
CA ASN A 279 8.32 6.27 1.95
C ASN A 279 9.13 4.98 2.01
N TRP A 280 10.33 4.99 1.47
CA TRP A 280 11.33 3.96 1.72
C TRP A 280 11.98 4.20 3.08
N CYS A 281 11.98 3.19 3.93
CA CYS A 281 12.62 3.18 5.24
C CYS A 281 13.43 1.90 5.42
N ILE A 282 14.47 1.97 6.24
CA ILE A 282 15.26 0.81 6.65
C ILE A 282 14.91 0.49 8.12
N PRO A 283 14.36 -0.70 8.43
CA PRO A 283 14.06 -1.08 9.80
C PRO A 283 15.34 -1.28 10.62
N LYS A 284 15.20 -1.07 11.94
CA LYS A 284 16.28 -1.33 12.88
C LYS A 284 16.76 -2.78 12.80
N GLY A 285 18.06 -2.97 12.79
CA GLY A 285 18.69 -4.28 12.73
C GLY A 285 18.63 -4.93 11.34
N ALA A 286 18.30 -4.18 10.26
CA ALA A 286 18.38 -4.66 8.89
C ALA A 286 19.77 -5.27 8.61
N LYS A 287 19.78 -6.48 8.05
CA LYS A 287 21.03 -7.22 7.82
C LYS A 287 21.76 -6.75 6.57
N HIS A 288 21.02 -6.23 5.61
CA HIS A 288 21.53 -5.86 4.29
C HIS A 288 21.37 -4.35 4.06
N TYR A 289 21.83 -3.53 5.02
CA TYR A 289 21.67 -2.08 5.02
C TYR A 289 22.22 -1.43 3.73
N ASP A 290 23.41 -1.83 3.25
CA ASP A 290 24.00 -1.27 2.04
C ASP A 290 23.22 -1.68 0.78
N ASN A 291 22.69 -2.92 0.73
CA ASN A 291 21.81 -3.37 -0.36
C ASN A 291 20.49 -2.58 -0.35
N ALA A 292 19.96 -2.28 0.83
CA ALA A 292 18.75 -1.47 0.98
C ALA A 292 18.96 -0.04 0.46
N LEU A 293 20.08 0.60 0.79
CA LEU A 293 20.43 1.92 0.22
C LEU A 293 20.62 1.87 -1.29
N ALA A 294 21.27 0.82 -1.82
CA ALA A 294 21.43 0.64 -3.25
C ALA A 294 20.07 0.51 -3.97
N PHE A 295 19.14 -0.28 -3.40
CA PHE A 295 17.79 -0.41 -3.93
C PHE A 295 17.01 0.90 -3.86
N ILE A 296 17.03 1.61 -2.73
CA ILE A 296 16.39 2.92 -2.60
C ILE A 296 16.94 3.87 -3.67
N ASN A 297 18.26 3.96 -3.83
CA ASN A 297 18.85 4.83 -4.83
C ASN A 297 18.51 4.43 -6.27
N TYR A 298 18.34 3.13 -6.55
CA TYR A 298 17.85 2.61 -7.83
C TYR A 298 16.40 3.06 -8.09
N MET A 299 15.52 2.93 -7.11
CA MET A 299 14.11 3.36 -7.21
C MET A 299 13.94 4.87 -7.44
N LEU A 300 14.93 5.68 -7.04
CA LEU A 300 14.93 7.14 -7.27
C LEU A 300 15.43 7.55 -8.67
N ARG A 301 15.83 6.62 -9.54
CA ARG A 301 16.17 6.93 -10.92
C ARG A 301 14.90 7.34 -11.70
N PRO A 302 14.95 8.39 -12.53
CA PRO A 302 13.78 8.85 -13.28
C PRO A 302 13.18 7.76 -14.20
N GLU A 303 14.02 7.00 -14.88
CA GLU A 303 13.60 5.91 -15.78
C GLU A 303 12.94 4.75 -15.03
N VAL A 304 13.38 4.44 -13.80
CA VAL A 304 12.77 3.41 -12.95
C VAL A 304 11.44 3.90 -12.41
N ALA A 305 11.41 5.12 -11.86
CA ALA A 305 10.20 5.73 -11.33
C ALA A 305 9.12 5.92 -12.42
N LYS A 306 9.54 6.19 -13.69
CA LYS A 306 8.64 6.21 -14.86
C LYS A 306 7.94 4.86 -15.04
N VAL A 307 8.70 3.75 -15.09
CA VAL A 307 8.12 2.41 -15.27
C VAL A 307 7.12 2.08 -14.14
N VAL A 308 7.49 2.42 -12.90
CA VAL A 308 6.56 2.24 -11.77
C VAL A 308 5.27 3.02 -11.97
N SER A 309 5.34 4.29 -12.41
CA SER A 309 4.15 5.12 -12.60
C SER A 309 3.30 4.70 -13.79
N GLU A 310 3.89 4.08 -14.82
CA GLU A 310 3.14 3.52 -15.96
C GLU A 310 2.30 2.30 -15.56
N ASP A 311 2.82 1.45 -14.65
CA ASP A 311 2.12 0.28 -14.17
C ASP A 311 1.20 0.61 -12.99
N TYR A 312 1.68 1.43 -12.04
CA TYR A 312 0.97 1.85 -10.84
C TYR A 312 0.93 3.38 -10.75
N PRO A 313 -0.08 4.04 -11.31
CA PRO A 313 -0.13 5.49 -11.50
C PRO A 313 -0.52 6.24 -10.21
N TYR A 314 0.23 6.03 -9.13
CA TYR A 314 0.14 6.83 -7.92
C TYR A 314 0.80 8.20 -8.11
N VAL A 315 0.53 9.15 -7.21
CA VAL A 315 1.15 10.48 -7.27
C VAL A 315 2.67 10.35 -7.21
N GLN A 316 3.37 10.82 -8.24
CA GLN A 316 4.81 10.64 -8.39
C GLN A 316 5.62 11.81 -7.79
N PRO A 317 6.39 11.60 -6.71
CA PRO A 317 7.27 12.63 -6.15
C PRO A 317 8.52 12.90 -6.98
N ASN A 318 8.94 11.98 -7.86
CA ASN A 318 10.10 12.14 -8.72
C ASN A 318 9.76 13.06 -9.90
N THR A 319 10.12 14.34 -9.80
CA THR A 319 9.81 15.37 -10.80
C THR A 319 10.49 15.14 -12.14
N GLU A 320 11.63 14.47 -12.16
CA GLU A 320 12.32 14.11 -13.39
C GLU A 320 11.62 12.93 -14.10
N ALA A 321 11.04 11.99 -13.35
CA ALA A 321 10.23 10.91 -13.91
C ALA A 321 8.96 11.45 -14.58
N ILE A 322 8.27 12.42 -13.95
CA ILE A 322 7.07 13.06 -14.53
C ILE A 322 7.35 13.61 -15.93
N LYS A 323 8.54 14.20 -16.14
CA LYS A 323 8.93 14.74 -17.46
C LYS A 323 9.10 13.65 -18.55
N LEU A 324 9.32 12.40 -18.13
CA LEU A 324 9.47 11.24 -19.02
C LEU A 324 8.14 10.55 -19.33
N LEU A 325 7.10 10.85 -18.55
CA LEU A 325 5.74 10.33 -18.77
C LEU A 325 5.05 11.11 -19.90
N GLY A 326 4.23 10.42 -20.68
CA GLY A 326 3.56 10.99 -21.84
C GLY A 326 2.53 12.08 -21.50
N GLU A 327 2.07 12.83 -22.51
CA GLU A 327 1.08 13.88 -22.34
C GLU A 327 -0.26 13.34 -21.79
N ASP A 328 -0.63 12.11 -22.15
CA ASP A 328 -1.84 11.46 -21.65
C ASP A 328 -1.80 11.33 -20.14
N PHE A 329 -0.69 10.84 -19.58
CA PHE A 329 -0.49 10.76 -18.13
C PHE A 329 -0.53 12.15 -17.48
N GLN A 330 0.19 13.11 -18.05
CA GLN A 330 0.30 14.46 -17.47
C GLN A 330 -1.06 15.18 -17.43
N ASN A 331 -1.93 14.93 -18.41
CA ASN A 331 -3.24 15.54 -18.52
C ASN A 331 -4.38 14.77 -17.84
N ASN A 332 -4.15 13.50 -17.46
CA ASN A 332 -5.15 12.70 -16.75
C ASN A 332 -5.15 13.06 -15.25
N PRO A 333 -6.21 13.69 -14.71
CA PRO A 333 -6.24 14.11 -13.31
C PRO A 333 -6.26 12.95 -12.30
N VAL A 334 -6.46 11.72 -12.77
CA VAL A 334 -6.44 10.52 -11.95
C VAL A 334 -5.01 10.00 -11.77
N GLU A 335 -4.20 10.06 -12.82
CA GLU A 335 -2.79 9.64 -12.83
C GLU A 335 -1.87 10.77 -12.30
N ASN A 336 -2.15 12.00 -12.68
CA ASN A 336 -1.45 13.21 -12.24
C ASN A 336 -2.40 14.09 -11.42
N VAL A 337 -2.63 13.70 -10.18
CA VAL A 337 -3.56 14.39 -9.26
C VAL A 337 -3.22 15.88 -9.18
N PRO A 338 -4.19 16.79 -9.40
CA PRO A 338 -3.97 18.24 -9.34
C PRO A 338 -3.32 18.66 -8.01
N SER A 339 -2.34 19.53 -8.10
CA SER A 339 -1.55 19.95 -6.93
C SER A 339 -2.38 20.64 -5.84
N ASP A 340 -3.48 21.31 -6.20
CA ASP A 340 -4.43 21.91 -5.26
C ASP A 340 -5.23 20.87 -4.49
N VAL A 341 -5.63 19.76 -5.13
CA VAL A 341 -6.26 18.61 -4.46
C VAL A 341 -5.31 18.05 -3.41
N PHE A 342 -4.05 17.81 -3.80
CA PHE A 342 -3.04 17.28 -2.89
C PHE A 342 -2.69 18.27 -1.77
N LYS A 343 -2.65 19.56 -2.06
CA LYS A 343 -2.35 20.61 -1.08
C LYS A 343 -3.42 20.78 -0.01
N HIS A 344 -4.71 20.61 -0.40
CA HIS A 344 -5.84 20.78 0.50
C HIS A 344 -6.39 19.46 1.05
N GLY A 345 -5.78 18.34 0.69
CA GLY A 345 -6.16 17.03 1.16
C GLY A 345 -5.90 16.84 2.65
N ARG A 346 -6.69 15.94 3.26
CA ARG A 346 -6.54 15.54 4.65
C ARG A 346 -5.44 14.49 4.79
N ARG A 347 -4.50 14.72 5.70
CA ARG A 347 -3.49 13.72 6.06
C ARG A 347 -3.91 12.90 7.26
N THR A 348 -3.63 11.60 7.21
CA THR A 348 -3.71 10.74 8.39
C THR A 348 -2.58 11.09 9.36
N GLU A 349 -2.87 11.15 10.65
CA GLU A 349 -1.89 11.39 11.70
C GLU A 349 -1.69 10.16 12.58
N ALA A 350 -0.49 10.04 13.16
CA ALA A 350 -0.24 8.99 14.14
C ALA A 350 -1.08 9.23 15.39
N LEU A 351 -1.88 8.23 15.78
CA LEU A 351 -2.72 8.27 16.97
C LEU A 351 -2.09 7.50 18.15
N PRO A 352 -2.32 7.94 19.39
CA PRO A 352 -1.92 7.15 20.54
C PRO A 352 -2.54 5.74 20.53
N PRO A 353 -1.83 4.69 20.98
CA PRO A 353 -2.32 3.32 20.93
C PRO A 353 -3.70 3.10 21.61
N LYS A 354 -4.02 3.89 22.64
CA LYS A 354 -5.33 3.84 23.31
C LYS A 354 -6.45 4.34 22.40
N VAL A 355 -6.18 5.37 21.61
CA VAL A 355 -7.13 5.96 20.67
C VAL A 355 -7.29 5.04 19.46
N LEU A 356 -6.18 4.54 18.92
CA LEU A 356 -6.19 3.61 17.79
C LEU A 356 -7.08 2.39 18.05
N ARG A 357 -7.02 1.82 19.27
CA ARG A 357 -7.92 0.72 19.67
C ARG A 357 -9.41 1.07 19.66
N LYS A 358 -9.77 2.35 19.83
CA LYS A 358 -11.18 2.77 19.73
C LYS A 358 -11.63 2.74 18.26
N TYR A 359 -10.80 3.25 17.36
CA TYR A 359 -11.05 3.20 15.91
C TYR A 359 -11.14 1.75 15.40
N ASP A 360 -10.22 0.89 15.81
CA ASP A 360 -10.24 -0.54 15.47
C ASP A 360 -11.52 -1.25 15.94
N LYS A 361 -11.99 -0.93 17.14
CA LYS A 361 -13.28 -1.44 17.66
C LYS A 361 -14.48 -0.97 16.81
N ILE A 362 -14.48 0.30 16.37
CA ILE A 362 -15.53 0.83 15.48
C ILE A 362 -15.49 0.06 14.16
N TRP A 363 -14.29 -0.15 13.60
CA TRP A 363 -14.10 -0.91 12.38
C TRP A 363 -14.60 -2.35 12.47
N THR A 364 -14.27 -3.04 13.54
CA THR A 364 -14.74 -4.41 13.80
C THR A 364 -16.27 -4.46 13.82
N ASN A 365 -16.94 -3.50 14.50
CA ASN A 365 -18.39 -3.42 14.52
C ASN A 365 -19.00 -3.02 13.17
N LEU A 366 -18.29 -2.25 12.36
CA LEU A 366 -18.75 -1.85 11.04
C LEU A 366 -18.76 -3.06 10.09
N LYS A 367 -17.74 -3.91 10.14
CA LYS A 367 -17.60 -5.10 9.27
C LYS A 367 -18.44 -6.30 9.74
N GLY A 368 -18.63 -6.48 11.04
CA GLY A 368 -19.45 -7.55 11.65
C GLY A 368 -20.90 -7.19 11.60
#